data_96ca8f9a9f28cc09f6aea5a4e451f29a
#
_entry.id   96ca8f9a9f28cc09f6aea5a4e451f29a
#
_cell.length_a   1.000
_cell.length_b   1.000
_cell.length_c   1.000
_cell.angle_alpha   90.00
_cell.angle_beta   90.00
_cell.angle_gamma   90.00
#
_symmetry.space_group_name_H-M   'P 1'
#
loop_
_entity.id
_entity.type
_entity.pdbx_description
1 polymer ?
#
loop_
_entity_poly.entity_id
_entity_poly.type
_entity_poly.pdbx_seq_one_letter_code
_entity_poly.pdbx_strand_id
1 'polypeptide(L)'
;RDFIAPVKPNTIAKSIAIGNPADGPYALDIASRTGGSIAAVNDEEIIEGIQLLAETEGVFTETAGGTTIAVLKKLVEQGKIDPSETTVAYITGNGLKTTEAVASAVGEPLTIDPQLADFNAAWERAQSLQRATWDTVGV
;
A
#
# COMPACT_ATOMS: atom_id res chain seq x y z
N ARG A 1 -7.64 -24.43 9.06
CA ARG A 1 -8.98 -24.32 9.68
C ARG A 1 -10.00 -24.25 8.54
N ASP A 2 -11.07 -25.02 8.64
CA ASP A 2 -12.05 -25.16 7.56
C ASP A 2 -13.27 -24.22 7.74
N PHE A 3 -13.10 -23.14 8.50
CA PHE A 3 -14.16 -22.18 8.76
C PHE A 3 -13.62 -20.75 8.99
N ILE A 4 -14.47 -19.77 8.71
CA ILE A 4 -14.21 -18.36 8.99
C ILE A 4 -14.67 -18.05 10.42
N ALA A 5 -13.75 -17.58 11.25
CA ALA A 5 -14.07 -17.08 12.58
C ALA A 5 -14.31 -15.57 12.51
N PRO A 6 -15.50 -15.05 12.86
CA PRO A 6 -15.76 -13.64 12.87
C PRO A 6 -14.84 -12.88 13.82
N VAL A 7 -14.36 -11.71 13.39
CA VAL A 7 -13.51 -10.81 14.18
C VAL A 7 -14.01 -9.38 14.07
N LYS A 8 -13.71 -8.53 15.06
CA LYS A 8 -13.91 -7.08 14.92
C LYS A 8 -12.72 -6.51 14.16
N PRO A 9 -12.92 -5.95 12.94
CA PRO A 9 -11.82 -5.42 12.17
C PRO A 9 -11.29 -4.13 12.79
N ASN A 10 -9.97 -3.93 12.68
CA ASN A 10 -9.29 -2.69 13.04
C ASN A 10 -8.16 -2.48 12.03
N THR A 11 -8.38 -1.61 11.04
CA THR A 11 -7.44 -1.33 9.97
C THR A 11 -7.80 -0.04 9.24
N ILE A 12 -6.82 0.58 8.58
CA ILE A 12 -7.00 1.71 7.65
C ILE A 12 -7.73 1.28 6.36
N ALA A 13 -7.70 0.00 6.00
CA ALA A 13 -8.34 -0.53 4.80
C ALA A 13 -9.87 -0.67 4.98
N LYS A 14 -10.56 0.46 5.16
CA LYS A 14 -11.98 0.51 5.55
C LYS A 14 -12.90 -0.21 4.58
N SER A 15 -12.64 -0.17 3.28
CA SER A 15 -13.48 -0.80 2.24
C SER A 15 -13.50 -2.34 2.34
N ILE A 16 -12.45 -2.95 2.91
CA ILE A 16 -12.33 -4.40 3.10
C ILE A 16 -12.34 -4.82 4.58
N ALA A 17 -12.63 -3.88 5.49
CA ALA A 17 -12.70 -4.13 6.93
C ALA A 17 -14.01 -4.86 7.31
N ILE A 18 -14.18 -6.08 6.83
CA ILE A 18 -15.36 -6.90 7.02
C ILE A 18 -15.03 -8.03 7.99
N GLY A 19 -15.57 -7.97 9.21
CA GLY A 19 -15.27 -8.92 10.26
C GLY A 19 -15.87 -10.31 10.09
N ASN A 20 -16.90 -10.44 9.25
CA ASN A 20 -17.54 -11.70 8.88
C ASN A 20 -17.91 -11.66 7.39
N PRO A 21 -16.95 -11.88 6.48
CA PRO A 21 -17.18 -11.76 5.04
C PRO A 21 -18.13 -12.86 4.53
N ALA A 22 -19.19 -12.47 3.82
CA ALA A 22 -20.17 -13.38 3.25
C ALA A 22 -19.54 -14.40 2.29
N ASP A 23 -18.56 -13.95 1.49
CA ASP A 23 -17.86 -14.77 0.51
C ASP A 23 -16.59 -15.46 1.06
N GLY A 24 -16.33 -15.30 2.35
CA GLY A 24 -15.17 -15.90 3.02
C GLY A 24 -15.05 -17.42 2.84
N PRO A 25 -16.13 -18.21 3.02
CA PRO A 25 -16.09 -19.65 2.77
C PRO A 25 -15.71 -20.02 1.33
N TYR A 26 -16.20 -19.27 0.33
CA TYR A 26 -15.86 -19.50 -1.08
C TYR A 26 -14.40 -19.15 -1.38
N ALA A 27 -13.90 -18.06 -0.84
CA ALA A 27 -12.49 -17.69 -0.98
C ALA A 27 -11.56 -18.73 -0.36
N LEU A 28 -11.91 -19.25 0.81
CA LEU A 28 -11.16 -20.31 1.49
C LEU A 28 -11.18 -21.62 0.68
N ASP A 29 -12.35 -22.02 0.15
CA ASP A 29 -12.49 -23.20 -0.70
C ASP A 29 -11.64 -23.08 -1.99
N ILE A 30 -11.70 -21.95 -2.67
CA ILE A 30 -10.91 -21.71 -3.89
C ILE A 30 -9.42 -21.78 -3.57
N ALA A 31 -8.94 -21.07 -2.56
CA ALA A 31 -7.54 -21.10 -2.17
C ALA A 31 -7.08 -22.53 -1.86
N SER A 32 -7.89 -23.31 -1.15
CA SER A 32 -7.59 -24.71 -0.81
C SER A 32 -7.51 -25.60 -2.06
N ARG A 33 -8.49 -25.49 -2.96
CA ARG A 33 -8.56 -26.35 -4.16
C ARG A 33 -7.51 -26.03 -5.21
N THR A 34 -7.06 -24.78 -5.27
CA THR A 34 -6.07 -24.34 -6.26
C THR A 34 -4.62 -24.38 -5.74
N GLY A 35 -4.42 -24.78 -4.49
CA GLY A 35 -3.11 -24.68 -3.85
C GLY A 35 -2.66 -23.24 -3.58
N GLY A 36 -3.60 -22.29 -3.59
CA GLY A 36 -3.35 -20.88 -3.33
C GLY A 36 -3.09 -20.58 -1.86
N SER A 37 -2.74 -19.33 -1.57
CA SER A 37 -2.45 -18.84 -0.22
C SER A 37 -3.31 -17.63 0.12
N ILE A 38 -3.69 -17.53 1.40
CA ILE A 38 -4.30 -16.34 1.99
C ILE A 38 -3.32 -15.83 3.06
N ALA A 39 -2.97 -14.55 3.01
CA ALA A 39 -2.09 -13.93 3.98
C ALA A 39 -2.70 -12.64 4.54
N ALA A 40 -2.24 -12.25 5.72
CA ALA A 40 -2.61 -10.99 6.35
C ALA A 40 -1.40 -10.05 6.40
N VAL A 41 -1.68 -8.75 6.36
CA VAL A 41 -0.73 -7.65 6.49
C VAL A 41 -1.25 -6.65 7.51
N ASN A 42 -0.36 -5.88 8.11
CA ASN A 42 -0.70 -4.78 9.01
C ASN A 42 -0.87 -3.46 8.24
N ASP A 43 -1.27 -2.39 8.94
CA ASP A 43 -1.54 -1.09 8.32
C ASP A 43 -0.27 -0.43 7.75
N GLU A 44 0.89 -0.62 8.38
CA GLU A 44 2.18 -0.13 7.89
C GLU A 44 2.56 -0.84 6.58
N GLU A 45 2.43 -2.16 6.52
CA GLU A 45 2.67 -2.94 5.30
C GLU A 45 1.72 -2.51 4.15
N ILE A 46 0.47 -2.12 4.47
CA ILE A 46 -0.48 -1.59 3.47
C ILE A 46 0.02 -0.27 2.88
N ILE A 47 0.49 0.66 3.71
CA ILE A 47 1.05 1.94 3.27
C ILE A 47 2.29 1.72 2.41
N GLU A 48 3.21 0.86 2.85
CA GLU A 48 4.38 0.47 2.05
C GLU A 48 3.99 -0.14 0.70
N GLY A 49 2.95 -0.97 0.66
CA GLY A 49 2.42 -1.55 -0.57
C GLY A 49 1.88 -0.50 -1.55
N ILE A 50 1.19 0.54 -1.05
CA ILE A 50 0.74 1.67 -1.87
C ILE A 50 1.94 2.44 -2.44
N GLN A 51 2.94 2.75 -1.61
CA GLN A 51 4.14 3.46 -2.03
C GLN A 51 4.94 2.65 -3.04
N LEU A 52 5.18 1.36 -2.78
CA LEU A 52 5.89 0.46 -3.69
C LEU A 52 5.26 0.46 -5.08
N LEU A 53 3.94 0.31 -5.17
CA LEU A 53 3.24 0.31 -6.46
C LEU A 53 3.35 1.65 -7.18
N ALA A 54 3.27 2.76 -6.43
CA ALA A 54 3.40 4.10 -7.00
C ALA A 54 4.83 4.36 -7.51
N GLU A 55 5.84 3.93 -6.78
CA GLU A 55 7.26 4.13 -7.12
C GLU A 55 7.72 3.25 -8.30
N THR A 56 7.23 2.01 -8.39
CA THR A 56 7.68 1.06 -9.42
C THR A 56 6.86 1.12 -10.70
N GLU A 57 5.55 1.33 -10.58
CA GLU A 57 4.60 1.24 -11.71
C GLU A 57 3.88 2.56 -12.02
N GLY A 58 4.07 3.61 -11.21
CA GLY A 58 3.37 4.88 -11.37
C GLY A 58 1.87 4.79 -11.08
N VAL A 59 1.43 3.78 -10.34
CA VAL A 59 0.01 3.53 -10.03
C VAL A 59 -0.30 3.87 -8.60
N PHE A 60 -1.14 4.90 -8.38
CA PHE A 60 -1.64 5.25 -7.06
C PHE A 60 -2.94 4.50 -6.76
N THR A 61 -2.87 3.57 -5.80
CA THR A 61 -4.00 2.72 -5.40
C THR A 61 -4.55 3.06 -4.03
N GLU A 62 -5.83 2.72 -3.79
CA GLU A 62 -6.43 2.75 -2.46
C GLU A 62 -5.87 1.66 -1.53
N THR A 63 -6.23 1.69 -0.25
CA THR A 63 -5.75 0.74 0.77
C THR A 63 -6.03 -0.73 0.44
N ALA A 64 -7.11 -1.05 -0.27
CA ALA A 64 -7.37 -2.41 -0.73
C ALA A 64 -6.32 -2.90 -1.75
N GLY A 65 -5.91 -2.03 -2.69
CA GLY A 65 -4.80 -2.34 -3.61
C GLY A 65 -3.45 -2.40 -2.89
N GLY A 66 -3.22 -1.52 -1.91
CA GLY A 66 -2.06 -1.60 -1.02
C GLY A 66 -1.96 -2.95 -0.31
N THR A 67 -3.09 -3.45 0.22
CA THR A 67 -3.16 -4.80 0.80
C THR A 67 -2.77 -5.87 -0.22
N THR A 68 -3.26 -5.77 -1.45
CA THR A 68 -2.92 -6.73 -2.53
C THR A 68 -1.41 -6.77 -2.79
N ILE A 69 -0.77 -5.60 -2.92
CA ILE A 69 0.68 -5.51 -3.18
C ILE A 69 1.50 -5.95 -1.97
N ALA A 70 1.11 -5.57 -0.76
CA ALA A 70 1.79 -6.00 0.45
C ALA A 70 1.75 -7.52 0.65
N VAL A 71 0.59 -8.15 0.39
CA VAL A 71 0.45 -9.61 0.40
C VAL A 71 1.29 -10.26 -0.70
N LEU A 72 1.28 -9.71 -1.92
CA LEU A 72 2.11 -10.21 -3.02
C LEU A 72 3.59 -10.19 -2.63
N LYS A 73 4.11 -9.04 -2.16
CA LYS A 73 5.48 -8.90 -1.66
C LYS A 73 5.81 -9.96 -0.62
N LYS A 74 4.96 -10.11 0.39
CA LYS A 74 5.12 -11.07 1.48
C LYS A 74 5.18 -12.53 1.00
N LEU A 75 4.34 -12.90 0.04
CA LEU A 75 4.33 -14.25 -0.52
C LEU A 75 5.53 -14.52 -1.41
N VAL A 76 6.02 -13.53 -2.16
CA VAL A 76 7.27 -13.62 -2.93
C VAL A 76 8.46 -13.81 -1.99
N GLU A 77 8.59 -13.00 -0.95
CA GLU A 77 9.65 -13.10 0.06
C GLU A 77 9.65 -14.44 0.79
N GLN A 78 8.49 -15.06 0.96
CA GLN A 78 8.34 -16.39 1.53
C GLN A 78 8.59 -17.55 0.53
N GLY A 79 8.91 -17.25 -0.71
CA GLY A 79 9.11 -18.24 -1.77
C GLY A 79 7.85 -19.03 -2.15
N LYS A 80 6.66 -18.45 -1.90
CA LYS A 80 5.37 -19.09 -2.23
C LYS A 80 4.87 -18.76 -3.64
N ILE A 81 5.51 -17.83 -4.30
CA ILE A 81 5.23 -17.45 -5.70
C ILE A 81 6.49 -17.78 -6.49
N ASP A 82 6.34 -18.59 -7.52
CA ASP A 82 7.42 -18.94 -8.42
C ASP A 82 7.73 -17.74 -9.34
N PRO A 83 8.96 -17.20 -9.33
CA PRO A 83 9.32 -16.05 -10.16
C PRO A 83 9.30 -16.36 -11.68
N SER A 84 9.23 -17.62 -12.07
CA SER A 84 9.07 -18.02 -13.48
C SER A 84 7.62 -17.97 -13.98
N GLU A 85 6.65 -17.86 -13.08
CA GLU A 85 5.24 -17.76 -13.41
C GLU A 85 4.78 -16.33 -13.63
N THR A 86 3.84 -16.13 -14.55
CA THR A 86 3.19 -14.83 -14.73
C THR A 86 2.20 -14.58 -13.59
N THR A 87 2.48 -13.58 -12.78
CA THR A 87 1.60 -13.15 -11.69
C THR A 87 0.80 -11.93 -12.09
N VAL A 88 -0.52 -11.95 -11.88
CA VAL A 88 -1.42 -10.82 -12.16
C VAL A 88 -1.96 -10.28 -10.84
N ALA A 89 -1.64 -9.02 -10.52
CA ALA A 89 -2.19 -8.32 -9.37
C ALA A 89 -3.43 -7.50 -9.77
N TYR A 90 -4.56 -7.73 -9.12
CA TYR A 90 -5.78 -6.97 -9.35
C TYR A 90 -5.80 -5.69 -8.50
N ILE A 91 -5.61 -4.55 -9.15
CA ILE A 91 -5.70 -3.22 -8.52
C ILE A 91 -7.07 -2.61 -8.84
N THR A 92 -8.00 -2.78 -7.94
CA THR A 92 -9.42 -2.54 -8.17
C THR A 92 -9.91 -1.13 -7.79
N GLY A 93 -9.06 -0.31 -7.15
CA GLY A 93 -9.45 1.02 -6.71
C GLY A 93 -8.34 2.06 -6.78
N ASN A 94 -8.73 3.30 -7.12
CA ASN A 94 -7.85 4.46 -7.21
C ASN A 94 -7.54 5.03 -5.82
N GLY A 95 -6.31 5.49 -5.59
CA GLY A 95 -5.82 6.03 -4.32
C GLY A 95 -6.50 7.31 -3.87
N LEU A 96 -7.14 8.07 -4.77
CA LEU A 96 -7.91 9.26 -4.41
C LEU A 96 -9.12 8.96 -3.50
N LYS A 97 -9.50 7.70 -3.33
CA LYS A 97 -10.55 7.30 -2.38
C LYS A 97 -10.08 7.27 -0.93
N THR A 98 -8.78 7.16 -0.68
CA THR A 98 -8.20 6.96 0.66
C THR A 98 -6.88 7.74 0.82
N THR A 99 -6.85 9.00 0.38
CA THR A 99 -5.65 9.85 0.43
C THR A 99 -5.12 10.05 1.84
N GLU A 100 -6.00 10.07 2.83
CA GLU A 100 -5.67 10.20 4.24
C GLU A 100 -4.80 9.05 4.76
N ALA A 101 -4.89 7.87 4.14
CA ALA A 101 -4.13 6.69 4.57
C ALA A 101 -2.62 6.84 4.33
N VAL A 102 -2.22 7.62 3.34
CA VAL A 102 -0.80 7.83 2.96
C VAL A 102 -0.30 9.23 3.24
N ALA A 103 -1.15 10.15 3.68
CA ALA A 103 -0.80 11.55 3.87
C ALA A 103 0.45 11.75 4.76
N SER A 104 0.56 11.00 5.86
CA SER A 104 1.72 11.06 6.75
C SER A 104 2.99 10.43 6.16
N ALA A 105 2.84 9.54 5.20
CA ALA A 105 3.96 8.80 4.60
C ALA A 105 4.59 9.51 3.40
N VAL A 106 3.82 10.39 2.71
CA VAL A 106 4.30 11.15 1.53
C VAL A 106 4.74 12.58 1.87
N GLY A 107 4.62 12.98 3.13
CA GLY A 107 4.95 14.32 3.60
C GLY A 107 3.81 15.33 3.41
N GLU A 108 3.91 16.45 4.14
CA GLU A 108 2.90 17.51 4.06
C GLU A 108 3.18 18.47 2.90
N PRO A 109 2.14 18.91 2.17
CA PRO A 109 2.29 19.91 1.12
C PRO A 109 2.75 21.26 1.74
N LEU A 110 3.66 21.94 1.04
CA LEU A 110 4.06 23.29 1.42
C LEU A 110 2.93 24.27 1.09
N THR A 111 2.46 24.97 2.11
CA THR A 111 1.51 26.08 1.92
C THR A 111 2.30 27.36 1.66
N ILE A 112 2.00 28.01 0.55
CA ILE A 112 2.61 29.29 0.13
C ILE A 112 1.52 30.28 -0.28
N ASP A 113 1.80 31.57 -0.19
CA ASP A 113 0.98 32.58 -0.86
C ASP A 113 1.15 32.50 -2.39
N PRO A 114 0.14 32.89 -3.18
CA PRO A 114 0.20 32.78 -4.65
C PRO A 114 1.09 33.88 -5.26
N GLN A 115 2.35 33.94 -4.79
CA GLN A 115 3.38 34.86 -5.24
C GLN A 115 4.61 34.08 -5.69
N LEU A 116 5.23 34.49 -6.80
CA LEU A 116 6.43 33.83 -7.32
C LEU A 116 7.61 33.86 -6.34
N ALA A 117 7.74 34.94 -5.58
CA ALA A 117 8.79 35.07 -4.57
C ALA A 117 8.66 34.01 -3.46
N ASP A 118 7.43 33.75 -3.00
CA ASP A 118 7.18 32.76 -1.95
C ASP A 118 7.38 31.33 -2.44
N PHE A 119 7.00 31.06 -3.72
CA PHE A 119 7.31 29.80 -4.37
C PHE A 119 8.82 29.57 -4.44
N ASN A 120 9.57 30.54 -4.94
CA ASN A 120 11.03 30.40 -5.06
C ASN A 120 11.70 30.17 -3.70
N ALA A 121 11.31 30.93 -2.67
CA ALA A 121 11.84 30.75 -1.32
C ALA A 121 11.48 29.38 -0.72
N ALA A 122 10.28 28.87 -0.94
CA ALA A 122 9.87 27.54 -0.50
C ALA A 122 10.64 26.43 -1.25
N TRP A 123 10.82 26.60 -2.55
CA TRP A 123 11.56 25.67 -3.41
C TRP A 123 13.04 25.56 -3.01
N GLU A 124 13.72 26.69 -2.79
CA GLU A 124 15.11 26.70 -2.31
C GLU A 124 15.27 26.00 -0.95
N ARG A 125 14.33 26.22 -0.01
CA ARG A 125 14.31 25.52 1.28
C ARG A 125 14.12 24.00 1.10
N ALA A 126 13.19 23.57 0.26
CA ALA A 126 12.94 22.15 -0.01
C ALA A 126 14.19 21.47 -0.62
N GLN A 127 14.84 22.12 -1.58
CA GLN A 127 16.07 21.59 -2.18
C GLN A 127 17.23 21.49 -1.17
N SER A 128 17.36 22.46 -0.27
CA SER A 128 18.42 22.43 0.75
C SER A 128 18.23 21.28 1.74
N LEU A 129 16.98 20.99 2.12
CA LEU A 129 16.63 19.85 2.98
C LEU A 129 16.92 18.50 2.30
N GLN A 130 16.57 18.37 1.02
CA GLN A 130 16.90 17.17 0.25
C GLN A 130 18.40 16.91 0.15
N ARG A 131 19.20 17.93 -0.14
CA ARG A 131 20.67 17.80 -0.18
C ARG A 131 21.24 17.37 1.18
N ALA A 132 20.77 17.96 2.27
CA ALA A 132 21.22 17.60 3.60
C ALA A 132 20.90 16.12 3.97
N THR A 133 19.77 15.57 3.50
CA THR A 133 19.45 14.15 3.69
C THR A 133 20.33 13.23 2.85
N TRP A 134 20.71 13.59 1.62
CA TRP A 134 21.64 12.81 0.80
C TRP A 134 23.05 12.78 1.41
N ASP A 135 23.53 13.91 1.94
CA ASP A 135 24.85 14.01 2.59
C ASP A 135 24.94 13.21 3.90
N THR A 136 23.82 12.94 4.56
CA THR A 136 23.76 12.14 5.81
C THR A 136 23.61 10.64 5.58
N VAL A 137 23.12 10.21 4.42
CA VAL A 137 22.92 8.78 4.10
C VAL A 137 24.17 8.13 3.47
N GLY A 138 25.22 8.92 3.20
CA GLY A 138 26.57 8.49 2.81
C GLY A 138 26.60 7.28 1.88
N VAL A 139 26.60 7.50 0.57
CA VAL A 139 27.04 6.48 -0.41
C VAL A 139 28.54 6.57 -0.56
#